data_402ca45d307dd9eccdcc75b3496f9530
#
_entry.id   402ca45d307dd9eccdcc75b3496f9530
#
_cell.length_a   1.000
_cell.length_b   1.000
_cell.length_c   1.000
_cell.angle_alpha   90.00
_cell.angle_beta   90.00
_cell.angle_gamma   90.00
#
_symmetry.space_group_name_H-M   'P 1'
#
loop_
_entity.id
_entity.type
_entity.pdbx_description
1 polymer ?
#
loop_
_entity_poly.entity_id
_entity_poly.type
_entity_poly.pdbx_seq_one_letter_code
_entity_poly.pdbx_strand_id
1 'polypeptide(L)'
;MAELLLESLQDQDIDWLVKAGQQHTLDPDVVVIQQGAAVDSLYIVLHGQMISAVADDKESALGRAFSAIAGNANLEHELFPLKDGDVFGEMAVLQKPKSPMAVRAVRPTTVLMVPQSRLETKLAEDLEFASRFYWVMATLLLNRYELLLDKYVHRRGLQLSPIQDGPVIFGELFDSDVDWMISHGSIMRLDSGERLIQAGRPADMFYIVLQGLLSTAITA
;
A
#
# COMPACT_ATOMS: atom_id res chain seq x y z
N MET A 1 -7.19 -11.55 3.82
CA MET A 1 -7.46 -10.21 3.27
C MET A 1 -8.88 -10.03 2.74
N ALA A 2 -9.55 -11.08 2.23
CA ALA A 2 -11.00 -11.01 1.93
C ALA A 2 -11.82 -10.57 3.15
N GLU A 3 -11.47 -11.04 4.33
CA GLU A 3 -12.08 -10.63 5.59
C GLU A 3 -12.00 -9.11 5.83
N LEU A 4 -10.88 -8.47 5.49
CA LEU A 4 -10.69 -7.04 5.70
C LEU A 4 -11.70 -6.17 4.93
N LEU A 5 -11.95 -6.49 3.66
CA LEU A 5 -12.97 -5.80 2.87
C LEU A 5 -14.37 -6.02 3.44
N LEU A 6 -14.70 -7.27 3.79
CA LEU A 6 -16.02 -7.64 4.31
C LEU A 6 -16.27 -7.13 5.73
N GLU A 7 -15.23 -6.98 6.55
CA GLU A 7 -15.35 -6.48 7.93
C GLU A 7 -15.41 -4.97 8.03
N SER A 8 -14.76 -4.27 7.08
CA SER A 8 -14.59 -2.81 7.16
C SER A 8 -15.53 -2.03 6.24
N LEU A 9 -16.01 -2.63 5.16
CA LEU A 9 -17.01 -2.06 4.25
C LEU A 9 -18.40 -2.57 4.65
N GLN A 10 -19.41 -1.70 4.45
CA GLN A 10 -20.81 -2.08 4.63
C GLN A 10 -21.33 -2.83 3.38
N ASP A 11 -22.42 -3.58 3.53
CA ASP A 11 -23.04 -4.31 2.42
C ASP A 11 -23.37 -3.39 1.23
N GLN A 12 -23.84 -2.18 1.50
CA GLN A 12 -24.12 -1.17 0.44
C GLN A 12 -22.86 -0.72 -0.31
N ASP A 13 -21.70 -0.72 0.34
CA ASP A 13 -20.42 -0.35 -0.27
C ASP A 13 -19.97 -1.46 -1.23
N ILE A 14 -20.12 -2.71 -0.78
CA ILE A 14 -19.82 -3.91 -1.57
C ILE A 14 -20.76 -3.98 -2.79
N ASP A 15 -22.06 -3.77 -2.58
CA ASP A 15 -23.06 -3.72 -3.64
C ASP A 15 -22.72 -2.66 -4.67
N TRP A 16 -22.25 -1.49 -4.23
CA TRP A 16 -21.84 -0.43 -5.12
C TRP A 16 -20.61 -0.84 -5.94
N LEU A 17 -19.57 -1.42 -5.32
CA LEU A 17 -18.37 -1.90 -5.99
C LEU A 17 -18.73 -2.93 -7.07
N VAL A 18 -19.62 -3.87 -6.77
CA VAL A 18 -20.08 -4.89 -7.72
C VAL A 18 -20.82 -4.25 -8.90
N LYS A 19 -21.69 -3.26 -8.67
CA LYS A 19 -22.45 -2.56 -9.74
C LYS A 19 -21.57 -1.62 -10.56
N ALA A 20 -20.56 -1.01 -9.96
CA ALA A 20 -19.63 -0.12 -10.64
C ALA A 20 -18.57 -0.88 -11.44
N GLY A 21 -18.27 -2.11 -11.05
CA GLY A 21 -17.24 -2.94 -11.65
C GLY A 21 -17.73 -3.80 -12.81
N GLN A 22 -16.76 -4.41 -13.48
CA GLN A 22 -16.97 -5.42 -14.53
C GLN A 22 -16.15 -6.67 -14.17
N GLN A 23 -16.75 -7.83 -14.37
CA GLN A 23 -16.09 -9.10 -14.11
C GLN A 23 -15.30 -9.53 -15.35
N HIS A 24 -14.03 -9.90 -15.15
CA HIS A 24 -13.15 -10.44 -16.17
C HIS A 24 -12.56 -11.76 -15.74
N THR A 25 -12.50 -12.71 -16.66
CA THR A 25 -11.79 -13.97 -16.49
C THR A 25 -10.46 -13.89 -17.22
N LEU A 26 -9.40 -14.25 -16.53
CA LEU A 26 -8.02 -14.18 -16.97
C LEU A 26 -7.45 -15.59 -17.07
N ASP A 27 -6.82 -15.88 -18.20
CA ASP A 27 -6.04 -17.11 -18.36
C ASP A 27 -4.73 -17.04 -17.58
N PRO A 28 -4.09 -18.17 -17.24
CA PRO A 28 -2.77 -18.19 -16.65
C PRO A 28 -1.78 -17.36 -17.47
N ASP A 29 -0.82 -16.73 -16.77
CA ASP A 29 0.24 -15.87 -17.31
C ASP A 29 -0.23 -14.54 -17.94
N VAL A 30 -1.53 -14.25 -17.95
CA VAL A 30 -2.02 -12.92 -18.37
C VAL A 30 -1.54 -11.87 -17.37
N VAL A 31 -0.80 -10.87 -17.88
CA VAL A 31 -0.33 -9.70 -17.13
C VAL A 31 -1.42 -8.63 -17.18
N VAL A 32 -2.00 -8.30 -16.02
CA VAL A 32 -3.06 -7.30 -15.90
C VAL A 32 -2.48 -5.91 -15.66
N ILE A 33 -1.44 -5.82 -14.85
CA ILE A 33 -0.71 -4.58 -14.61
C ILE A 33 0.75 -4.83 -14.98
N GLN A 34 1.30 -3.99 -15.85
CA GLN A 34 2.72 -4.00 -16.17
C GLN A 34 3.47 -3.04 -15.25
N GLN A 35 4.66 -3.42 -14.82
CA GLN A 35 5.55 -2.52 -14.06
C GLN A 35 5.84 -1.26 -14.87
N GLY A 36 5.75 -0.09 -14.24
CA GLY A 36 5.95 1.21 -14.88
C GLY A 36 4.77 1.72 -15.70
N ALA A 37 3.73 0.90 -15.95
CA ALA A 37 2.54 1.32 -16.65
C ALA A 37 1.57 2.10 -15.76
N ALA A 38 0.77 2.96 -16.39
CA ALA A 38 -0.35 3.60 -15.70
C ALA A 38 -1.43 2.57 -15.35
N VAL A 39 -2.04 2.74 -14.19
CA VAL A 39 -3.15 1.92 -13.71
C VAL A 39 -4.39 2.81 -13.63
N ASP A 40 -5.47 2.37 -14.26
CA ASP A 40 -6.72 3.13 -14.38
C ASP A 40 -7.91 2.44 -13.70
N SER A 41 -7.67 1.36 -12.99
CA SER A 41 -8.71 0.57 -12.37
C SER A 41 -8.22 -0.07 -11.06
N LEU A 42 -9.15 -0.23 -10.12
CA LEU A 42 -8.99 -1.07 -8.94
C LEU A 42 -9.48 -2.48 -9.28
N TYR A 43 -8.77 -3.49 -8.82
CA TYR A 43 -9.11 -4.89 -9.07
C TYR A 43 -9.32 -5.64 -7.75
N ILE A 44 -10.33 -6.50 -7.72
CA ILE A 44 -10.60 -7.41 -6.61
C ILE A 44 -10.58 -8.83 -7.17
N VAL A 45 -9.78 -9.71 -6.59
CA VAL A 45 -9.75 -11.13 -6.97
C VAL A 45 -11.01 -11.80 -6.44
N LEU A 46 -11.90 -12.21 -7.33
CA LEU A 46 -13.13 -12.94 -6.95
C LEU A 46 -12.85 -14.42 -6.75
N HIS A 47 -12.07 -15.01 -7.65
CA HIS A 47 -11.66 -16.40 -7.59
C HIS A 47 -10.36 -16.61 -8.36
N GLY A 48 -9.45 -17.37 -7.79
CA GLY A 48 -8.21 -17.72 -8.48
C GLY A 48 -6.95 -17.36 -7.68
N GLN A 49 -5.90 -17.03 -8.39
CA GLN A 49 -4.62 -16.61 -7.80
C GLN A 49 -3.83 -15.76 -8.76
N MET A 50 -3.33 -14.65 -8.25
CA MET A 50 -2.40 -13.78 -8.97
C MET A 50 -1.11 -13.64 -8.17
N ILE A 51 -0.07 -13.13 -8.80
CA ILE A 51 1.20 -12.82 -8.17
C ILE A 51 1.59 -11.40 -8.51
N SER A 52 2.06 -10.66 -7.51
CA SER A 52 2.74 -9.38 -7.74
C SER A 52 4.24 -9.62 -7.81
N ALA A 53 4.90 -9.02 -8.79
CA ALA A 53 6.32 -9.18 -9.02
C ALA A 53 6.99 -7.86 -9.41
N VAL A 54 8.27 -7.73 -9.08
CA VAL A 54 9.12 -6.62 -9.52
C VAL A 54 10.23 -7.18 -10.36
N ALA A 55 10.38 -6.68 -11.58
CA ALA A 55 11.57 -6.90 -12.39
C ALA A 55 12.71 -6.01 -11.89
N ASP A 56 13.94 -6.44 -12.09
CA ASP A 56 15.15 -5.66 -11.80
C ASP A 56 15.20 -4.40 -12.68
N ASP A 57 14.51 -3.38 -12.22
CA ASP A 57 14.56 -2.04 -12.81
C ASP A 57 15.44 -1.13 -11.94
N LYS A 58 16.64 -0.86 -12.42
CA LYS A 58 17.61 0.02 -11.72
C LYS A 58 17.16 1.48 -11.69
N GLU A 59 16.15 1.85 -12.46
CA GLU A 59 15.62 3.22 -12.48
C GLU A 59 14.58 3.45 -11.38
N SER A 60 13.85 2.44 -10.95
CA SER A 60 12.89 2.55 -9.85
C SER A 60 13.55 2.44 -8.47
N ALA A 61 13.04 3.19 -7.48
CA ALA A 61 13.54 3.11 -6.10
C ALA A 61 13.35 1.69 -5.52
N LEU A 62 12.22 1.07 -5.86
CA LEU A 62 11.90 -0.28 -5.42
C LEU A 62 12.80 -1.33 -6.09
N GLY A 63 13.02 -1.22 -7.42
CA GLY A 63 13.93 -2.09 -8.16
C GLY A 63 15.36 -2.01 -7.62
N ARG A 64 15.87 -0.79 -7.33
CA ARG A 64 17.19 -0.62 -6.69
C ARG A 64 17.28 -1.28 -5.32
N ALA A 65 16.24 -1.11 -4.49
CA ALA A 65 16.18 -1.74 -3.17
C ALA A 65 16.22 -3.26 -3.28
N PHE A 66 15.44 -3.85 -4.20
CA PHE A 66 15.43 -5.30 -4.41
C PHE A 66 16.71 -5.82 -5.02
N SER A 67 17.31 -5.13 -6.00
CA SER A 67 18.61 -5.50 -6.55
C SER A 67 19.72 -5.51 -5.49
N ALA A 68 19.68 -4.55 -4.56
CA ALA A 68 20.64 -4.50 -3.44
C ALA A 68 20.43 -5.66 -2.45
N ILE A 69 19.21 -6.14 -2.28
CA ILE A 69 18.86 -7.21 -1.34
C ILE A 69 19.09 -8.60 -1.94
N ALA A 70 18.72 -8.78 -3.21
CA ALA A 70 18.68 -10.11 -3.84
C ALA A 70 20.01 -10.55 -4.47
N GLY A 71 20.92 -9.60 -4.74
CA GLY A 71 22.15 -9.89 -5.51
C GLY A 71 21.84 -10.09 -7.01
N ASN A 72 22.84 -9.97 -7.86
CA ASN A 72 22.77 -9.91 -9.33
C ASN A 72 22.08 -11.12 -10.00
N ALA A 73 20.77 -11.24 -9.89
CA ALA A 73 19.99 -12.14 -10.72
C ALA A 73 18.95 -11.32 -11.47
N ASN A 74 18.99 -11.34 -12.80
CA ASN A 74 17.96 -10.80 -13.69
C ASN A 74 16.66 -11.62 -13.60
N LEU A 75 16.07 -11.72 -12.43
CA LEU A 75 14.87 -12.51 -12.17
C LEU A 75 13.76 -11.59 -11.65
N GLU A 76 12.58 -11.79 -12.17
CA GLU A 76 11.38 -11.24 -11.53
C GLU A 76 11.32 -11.70 -10.07
N HIS A 77 11.29 -10.75 -9.15
CA HIS A 77 11.13 -11.06 -7.73
C HIS A 77 9.64 -11.09 -7.40
N GLU A 78 9.12 -12.28 -7.20
CA GLU A 78 7.77 -12.45 -6.68
C GLU A 78 7.67 -11.87 -5.26
N LEU A 79 6.82 -10.87 -5.10
CA LEU A 79 6.66 -10.16 -3.83
C LEU A 79 5.65 -10.86 -2.93
N PHE A 80 4.42 -10.94 -3.36
CA PHE A 80 3.34 -11.58 -2.61
C PHE A 80 2.27 -12.16 -3.53
N PRO A 81 1.70 -13.31 -3.15
CA PRO A 81 0.55 -13.86 -3.82
C PRO A 81 -0.71 -13.05 -3.50
N LEU A 82 -1.61 -12.95 -4.47
CA LEU A 82 -2.94 -12.37 -4.35
C LEU A 82 -3.96 -13.50 -4.55
N LYS A 83 -4.88 -13.62 -3.60
CA LYS A 83 -5.89 -14.69 -3.52
C LYS A 83 -7.30 -14.08 -3.52
N ASP A 84 -8.29 -14.94 -3.47
CA ASP A 84 -9.70 -14.57 -3.36
C ASP A 84 -9.91 -13.48 -2.30
N GLY A 85 -10.55 -12.38 -2.68
CA GLY A 85 -10.80 -11.20 -1.87
C GLY A 85 -9.62 -10.23 -1.73
N ASP A 86 -8.47 -10.50 -2.34
CA ASP A 86 -7.37 -9.53 -2.35
C ASP A 86 -7.62 -8.44 -3.41
N VAL A 87 -7.15 -7.24 -3.06
CA VAL A 87 -7.28 -6.04 -3.91
C VAL A 87 -5.92 -5.69 -4.50
N PHE A 88 -5.89 -5.22 -5.74
CA PHE A 88 -4.70 -4.67 -6.36
C PHE A 88 -5.07 -3.53 -7.32
N GLY A 89 -4.08 -2.76 -7.78
CA GLY A 89 -4.34 -1.56 -8.58
C GLY A 89 -4.72 -0.33 -7.73
N GLU A 90 -4.55 -0.40 -6.42
CA GLU A 90 -4.82 0.67 -5.47
C GLU A 90 -4.00 1.95 -5.75
N MET A 91 -2.88 1.81 -6.44
CA MET A 91 -2.02 2.94 -6.83
C MET A 91 -2.76 3.97 -7.71
N ALA A 92 -3.73 3.51 -8.51
CA ALA A 92 -4.59 4.40 -9.29
C ALA A 92 -5.37 5.35 -8.40
N VAL A 93 -5.95 4.83 -7.31
CA VAL A 93 -6.78 5.60 -6.36
C VAL A 93 -5.92 6.54 -5.51
N LEU A 94 -4.68 6.15 -5.22
CA LEU A 94 -3.74 6.93 -4.42
C LEU A 94 -2.95 7.95 -5.25
N GLN A 95 -3.45 8.30 -6.43
CA GLN A 95 -2.87 9.28 -7.35
C GLN A 95 -1.41 9.00 -7.75
N LYS A 96 -0.99 7.73 -7.70
CA LYS A 96 0.31 7.30 -8.20
C LYS A 96 0.16 6.81 -9.64
N PRO A 97 0.65 7.56 -10.63
CA PRO A 97 0.30 7.30 -12.03
C PRO A 97 0.90 6.00 -12.59
N LYS A 98 1.91 5.45 -11.96
CA LYS A 98 2.62 4.26 -12.45
C LYS A 98 2.73 3.19 -11.40
N SER A 99 2.46 1.95 -11.78
CA SER A 99 2.64 0.81 -10.89
C SER A 99 4.12 0.48 -10.71
N PRO A 100 4.60 0.37 -9.47
CA PRO A 100 5.97 -0.09 -9.19
C PRO A 100 6.15 -1.59 -9.42
N MET A 101 5.06 -2.34 -9.64
CA MET A 101 5.03 -3.80 -9.73
C MET A 101 4.22 -4.25 -10.94
N ALA A 102 4.55 -5.43 -11.47
CA ALA A 102 3.67 -6.18 -12.36
C ALA A 102 2.71 -7.05 -11.55
N VAL A 103 1.51 -7.30 -12.09
CA VAL A 103 0.54 -8.26 -11.53
C VAL A 103 0.06 -9.17 -12.65
N ARG A 104 0.27 -10.50 -12.48
CA ARG A 104 -0.14 -11.52 -13.44
C ARG A 104 -0.94 -12.66 -12.80
N ALA A 105 -1.79 -13.29 -13.57
CA ALA A 105 -2.50 -14.48 -13.15
C ALA A 105 -1.56 -15.69 -13.09
N VAL A 106 -1.65 -16.48 -12.02
CA VAL A 106 -0.87 -17.74 -11.85
C VAL A 106 -1.68 -18.93 -12.34
N ARG A 107 -3.00 -18.86 -12.23
CA ARG A 107 -3.98 -19.85 -12.68
C ARG A 107 -5.21 -19.13 -13.23
N PRO A 108 -6.17 -19.83 -13.84
CA PRO A 108 -7.41 -19.18 -14.26
C PRO A 108 -8.00 -18.37 -13.11
N THR A 109 -8.20 -17.08 -13.32
CA THR A 109 -8.55 -16.13 -12.25
C THR A 109 -9.68 -15.23 -12.73
N THR A 110 -10.66 -15.03 -11.88
CA THR A 110 -11.74 -14.08 -12.11
C THR A 110 -11.54 -12.89 -11.20
N VAL A 111 -11.57 -11.69 -11.79
CA VAL A 111 -11.43 -10.41 -11.09
C VAL A 111 -12.62 -9.50 -11.33
N LEU A 112 -12.94 -8.66 -10.35
CA LEU A 112 -13.81 -7.51 -10.52
C LEU A 112 -12.91 -6.31 -10.78
N MET A 113 -13.08 -5.65 -11.92
CA MET A 113 -12.36 -4.44 -12.32
C MET A 113 -13.29 -3.24 -12.11
N VAL A 114 -12.91 -2.32 -11.23
CA VAL A 114 -13.64 -1.08 -10.95
C VAL A 114 -12.87 0.10 -11.55
N PRO A 115 -13.41 0.80 -12.56
CA PRO A 115 -12.74 1.94 -13.19
C PRO A 115 -12.46 3.04 -12.16
N GLN A 116 -11.23 3.60 -12.20
CA GLN A 116 -10.78 4.67 -11.32
C GLN A 116 -11.74 5.86 -11.33
N SER A 117 -12.18 6.29 -12.50
CA SER A 117 -13.07 7.44 -12.65
C SER A 117 -14.40 7.29 -11.90
N ARG A 118 -14.97 6.07 -11.87
CA ARG A 118 -16.19 5.79 -11.10
C ARG A 118 -15.92 5.82 -9.59
N LEU A 119 -14.79 5.26 -9.20
CA LEU A 119 -14.39 5.22 -7.79
C LEU A 119 -14.07 6.63 -7.26
N GLU A 120 -13.36 7.46 -8.03
CA GLU A 120 -13.09 8.85 -7.68
C GLU A 120 -14.39 9.66 -7.48
N THR A 121 -15.35 9.50 -8.40
CA THR A 121 -16.66 10.14 -8.24
C THR A 121 -17.34 9.71 -6.93
N LYS A 122 -17.38 8.41 -6.64
CA LYS A 122 -17.99 7.89 -5.42
C LYS A 122 -17.30 8.39 -4.16
N LEU A 123 -15.96 8.43 -4.16
CA LEU A 123 -15.17 8.93 -3.03
C LEU A 123 -15.40 10.42 -2.78
N ALA A 124 -15.63 11.20 -3.83
CA ALA A 124 -15.92 12.63 -3.71
C ALA A 124 -17.35 12.92 -3.23
N GLU A 125 -18.33 12.09 -3.61
CA GLU A 125 -19.75 12.31 -3.32
C GLU A 125 -20.20 11.68 -1.99
N ASP A 126 -19.50 10.65 -1.50
CA ASP A 126 -19.87 9.89 -0.31
C ASP A 126 -18.70 9.81 0.68
N LEU A 127 -18.65 10.75 1.61
CA LEU A 127 -17.59 10.86 2.60
C LEU A 127 -17.55 9.67 3.58
N GLU A 128 -18.70 9.06 3.88
CA GLU A 128 -18.73 7.90 4.76
C GLU A 128 -18.12 6.67 4.06
N PHE A 129 -18.47 6.46 2.79
CA PHE A 129 -17.82 5.45 1.96
C PHE A 129 -16.32 5.74 1.85
N ALA A 130 -15.93 6.97 1.55
CA ALA A 130 -14.54 7.36 1.39
C ALA A 130 -13.72 7.07 2.65
N SER A 131 -14.25 7.41 3.82
CA SER A 131 -13.59 7.13 5.11
C SER A 131 -13.34 5.63 5.31
N ARG A 132 -14.35 4.78 5.11
CA ARG A 132 -14.20 3.32 5.22
C ARG A 132 -13.25 2.77 4.17
N PHE A 133 -13.36 3.25 2.94
CA PHE A 133 -12.53 2.81 1.83
C PHE A 133 -11.04 3.12 2.05
N TYR A 134 -10.71 4.36 2.43
CA TYR A 134 -9.33 4.74 2.72
C TYR A 134 -8.76 4.00 3.94
N TRP A 135 -9.58 3.72 4.94
CA TRP A 135 -9.18 2.87 6.07
C TRP A 135 -8.78 1.45 5.61
N VAL A 136 -9.61 0.85 4.76
CA VAL A 136 -9.29 -0.47 4.16
C VAL A 136 -8.00 -0.42 3.36
N MET A 137 -7.81 0.61 2.52
CA MET A 137 -6.60 0.76 1.72
C MET A 137 -5.35 0.94 2.59
N ALA A 138 -5.44 1.76 3.64
CA ALA A 138 -4.33 1.97 4.58
C ALA A 138 -3.95 0.67 5.31
N THR A 139 -4.94 -0.06 5.80
CA THR A 139 -4.72 -1.35 6.48
C THR A 139 -4.13 -2.40 5.52
N LEU A 140 -4.62 -2.46 4.28
CA LEU A 140 -4.10 -3.35 3.26
C LEU A 140 -2.63 -3.06 2.94
N LEU A 141 -2.27 -1.79 2.78
CA LEU A 141 -0.89 -1.38 2.50
C LEU A 141 0.03 -1.67 3.68
N LEU A 142 -0.44 -1.45 4.91
CA LEU A 142 0.31 -1.78 6.13
C LEU A 142 0.60 -3.28 6.21
N ASN A 143 -0.41 -4.13 6.01
CA ASN A 143 -0.24 -5.58 6.01
C ASN A 143 0.76 -6.04 4.92
N ARG A 144 0.71 -5.44 3.74
CA ARG A 144 1.69 -5.72 2.68
C ARG A 144 3.10 -5.28 3.04
N TYR A 145 3.22 -4.11 3.66
CA TYR A 145 4.50 -3.61 4.15
C TYR A 145 5.10 -4.55 5.21
N GLU A 146 4.31 -5.02 6.17
CA GLU A 146 4.74 -6.00 7.17
C GLU A 146 5.22 -7.31 6.54
N LEU A 147 4.48 -7.85 5.55
CA LEU A 147 4.90 -9.03 4.80
C LEU A 147 6.23 -8.84 4.07
N LEU A 148 6.44 -7.67 3.46
CA LEU A 148 7.70 -7.34 2.81
C LEU A 148 8.85 -7.21 3.83
N LEU A 149 8.62 -6.57 4.96
CA LEU A 149 9.60 -6.48 6.04
C LEU A 149 9.98 -7.87 6.55
N ASP A 150 9.00 -8.72 6.85
CA ASP A 150 9.25 -10.08 7.33
C ASP A 150 10.04 -10.89 6.30
N LYS A 151 9.66 -10.84 5.03
CA LYS A 151 10.30 -11.60 3.96
C LYS A 151 11.73 -11.15 3.65
N TYR A 152 12.01 -9.84 3.69
CA TYR A 152 13.25 -9.28 3.16
C TYR A 152 14.18 -8.67 4.19
N VAL A 153 13.66 -8.08 5.27
CA VAL A 153 14.46 -7.32 6.26
C VAL A 153 15.01 -8.23 7.35
N HIS A 154 14.21 -9.18 7.86
CA HIS A 154 14.68 -10.13 8.89
C HIS A 154 15.84 -11.02 8.42
N ARG A 155 16.07 -11.13 7.12
CA ARG A 155 17.16 -11.95 6.59
C ARG A 155 18.52 -11.25 6.54
N ARG A 156 18.63 -9.92 6.64
CA ARG A 156 19.88 -9.18 6.37
C ARG A 156 20.18 -7.94 7.24
N GLY A 157 19.46 -7.65 8.29
CA GLY A 157 19.76 -6.51 9.17
C GLY A 157 19.84 -5.16 8.42
N LEU A 158 18.92 -4.89 7.50
CA LEU A 158 18.93 -3.70 6.69
C LEU A 158 18.61 -2.45 7.53
N GLN A 159 19.50 -1.46 7.48
CA GLN A 159 19.17 -0.11 7.89
C GLN A 159 18.41 0.56 6.74
N LEU A 160 17.14 0.87 6.98
CA LEU A 160 16.35 1.68 6.06
C LEU A 160 16.91 3.10 6.05
N SER A 161 17.22 3.63 4.86
CA SER A 161 17.62 5.02 4.73
C SER A 161 16.50 5.94 5.22
N PRO A 162 16.82 7.08 5.86
CA PRO A 162 15.81 8.05 6.26
C PRO A 162 14.95 8.47 5.06
N ILE A 163 13.66 8.63 5.27
CA ILE A 163 12.77 9.23 4.28
C ILE A 163 13.20 10.70 4.16
N GLN A 164 13.81 11.06 3.02
CA GLN A 164 14.35 12.40 2.81
C GLN A 164 13.30 13.40 2.31
N ASP A 165 12.19 12.91 1.78
CA ASP A 165 11.11 13.76 1.31
C ASP A 165 10.28 14.22 2.50
N GLY A 166 10.22 15.53 2.70
CA GLY A 166 9.45 16.16 3.76
C GLY A 166 7.98 15.77 3.74
N PRO A 167 7.22 16.12 4.75
CA PRO A 167 5.93 15.52 5.04
C PRO A 167 4.92 15.79 3.93
N VAL A 168 4.77 14.82 3.03
CA VAL A 168 3.70 14.77 2.02
C VAL A 168 2.32 14.92 2.69
N ILE A 169 2.21 14.44 3.92
CA ILE A 169 1.00 14.52 4.75
C ILE A 169 0.46 15.96 4.87
N PHE A 170 1.32 16.97 5.05
CA PHE A 170 0.84 18.34 5.22
C PHE A 170 0.40 19.02 3.91
N GLY A 171 0.78 18.45 2.75
CA GLY A 171 0.30 18.93 1.45
C GLY A 171 -1.13 18.48 1.13
N GLU A 172 -1.61 17.44 1.81
CA GLU A 172 -2.92 16.84 1.57
C GLU A 172 -3.96 17.20 2.66
N LEU A 173 -3.52 17.80 3.76
CA LEU A 173 -4.38 18.24 4.87
C LEU A 173 -4.79 19.69 4.68
N PHE A 174 -6.02 20.03 5.10
CA PHE A 174 -6.46 21.41 5.19
C PHE A 174 -5.85 22.08 6.42
N ASP A 175 -5.73 23.40 6.40
CA ASP A 175 -5.22 24.18 7.54
C ASP A 175 -5.98 23.88 8.85
N SER A 176 -7.28 23.66 8.76
CA SER A 176 -8.12 23.25 9.90
C SER A 176 -7.72 21.91 10.52
N ASP A 177 -7.23 20.96 9.70
CA ASP A 177 -6.81 19.64 10.18
C ASP A 177 -5.45 19.78 10.90
N VAL A 178 -4.56 20.61 10.36
CA VAL A 178 -3.26 20.93 10.98
C VAL A 178 -3.48 21.65 12.30
N ASP A 179 -4.37 22.66 12.35
CA ASP A 179 -4.72 23.38 13.57
C ASP A 179 -5.32 22.45 14.62
N TRP A 180 -6.17 21.51 14.21
CA TRP A 180 -6.69 20.50 15.12
C TRP A 180 -5.59 19.63 15.72
N MET A 181 -4.65 19.14 14.90
CA MET A 181 -3.52 18.33 15.38
C MET A 181 -2.63 19.12 16.34
N ILE A 182 -2.34 20.40 16.04
CA ILE A 182 -1.55 21.27 16.92
C ILE A 182 -2.25 21.48 18.26
N SER A 183 -3.56 21.70 18.25
CA SER A 183 -4.33 21.96 19.47
C SER A 183 -4.51 20.73 20.38
N HIS A 184 -4.40 19.51 19.81
CA HIS A 184 -4.55 18.25 20.55
C HIS A 184 -3.22 17.52 20.76
N GLY A 185 -2.14 18.00 20.12
CA GLY A 185 -0.81 17.45 20.27
C GLY A 185 -0.01 18.08 21.41
N SER A 186 1.10 17.47 21.75
CA SER A 186 2.09 18.02 22.68
C SER A 186 3.49 17.94 22.06
N ILE A 187 4.29 18.98 22.26
CA ILE A 187 5.68 19.00 21.79
C ILE A 187 6.55 18.27 22.80
N MET A 188 7.31 17.30 22.34
CA MET A 188 8.34 16.62 23.11
C MET A 188 9.72 16.80 22.49
N ARG A 189 10.75 16.73 23.28
CA ARG A 189 12.14 16.73 22.83
C ARG A 189 12.77 15.40 23.19
N LEU A 190 13.53 14.86 22.27
CA LEU A 190 14.26 13.62 22.45
C LEU A 190 15.75 13.89 22.40
N ASP A 191 16.49 13.25 23.27
CA ASP A 191 17.96 13.27 23.26
C ASP A 191 18.51 12.27 22.23
N SER A 192 19.77 12.46 21.85
CA SER A 192 20.42 11.54 20.90
C SER A 192 20.51 10.13 21.47
N GLY A 193 20.01 9.14 20.71
CA GLY A 193 19.97 7.74 21.10
C GLY A 193 18.74 7.32 21.92
N GLU A 194 17.85 8.26 22.22
CA GLU A 194 16.58 7.96 22.89
C GLU A 194 15.64 7.18 21.97
N ARG A 195 14.93 6.20 22.54
CA ARG A 195 13.99 5.34 21.80
C ARG A 195 12.56 5.82 22.01
N LEU A 196 11.91 6.24 20.92
CA LEU A 196 10.54 6.70 20.93
C LEU A 196 9.53 5.55 20.83
N ILE A 197 9.79 4.61 19.95
CA ILE A 197 8.95 3.43 19.72
C ILE A 197 9.82 2.18 19.87
N GLN A 198 9.30 1.17 20.54
CA GLN A 198 10.01 -0.09 20.76
C GLN A 198 9.25 -1.24 20.10
N ALA A 199 9.98 -2.07 19.34
CA ALA A 199 9.41 -3.27 18.72
C ALA A 199 8.69 -4.16 19.75
N GLY A 200 7.52 -4.67 19.40
CA GLY A 200 6.70 -5.52 20.25
C GLY A 200 5.90 -4.79 21.34
N ARG A 201 5.95 -3.47 21.42
CA ARG A 201 5.10 -2.66 22.30
C ARG A 201 4.08 -1.86 21.47
N PRO A 202 2.83 -1.72 21.96
CA PRO A 202 1.86 -0.84 21.35
C PRO A 202 2.40 0.59 21.24
N ALA A 203 2.14 1.26 20.14
CA ALA A 203 2.37 2.68 19.97
C ALA A 203 1.02 3.40 20.17
N ASP A 204 0.90 4.10 21.30
CA ASP A 204 -0.36 4.73 21.70
C ASP A 204 -0.50 6.17 21.15
N MET A 205 0.53 6.66 20.45
CA MET A 205 0.60 8.02 19.92
C MET A 205 1.06 8.02 18.48
N PHE A 206 0.55 8.98 17.74
CA PHE A 206 1.06 9.37 16.43
C PHE A 206 2.09 10.48 16.61
N TYR A 207 3.25 10.36 15.95
CA TYR A 207 4.38 11.29 16.10
C TYR A 207 4.68 11.99 14.79
N ILE A 208 4.89 13.30 14.86
CA ILE A 208 5.32 14.14 13.74
C ILE A 208 6.68 14.73 14.08
N VAL A 209 7.69 14.50 13.23
CA VAL A 209 9.02 15.09 13.40
C VAL A 209 8.99 16.53 12.92
N LEU A 210 9.07 17.48 13.86
CA LEU A 210 9.11 18.92 13.55
C LEU A 210 10.52 19.37 13.22
N GLN A 211 11.52 18.81 13.90
CA GLN A 211 12.93 19.15 13.70
C GLN A 211 13.81 17.98 14.13
N GLY A 212 14.85 17.68 13.36
CA GLY A 212 15.81 16.62 13.68
C GLY A 212 15.65 15.40 12.77
N LEU A 213 16.23 14.28 13.20
CA LEU A 213 16.26 13.03 12.46
C LEU A 213 15.93 11.87 13.40
N LEU A 214 15.00 11.01 12.99
CA LEU A 214 14.74 9.72 13.60
C LEU A 214 15.20 8.61 12.66
N SER A 215 15.76 7.54 13.21
CA SER A 215 16.07 6.33 12.46
C SER A 215 15.18 5.18 12.95
N THR A 216 14.69 4.38 12.02
CA THR A 216 14.03 3.11 12.33
C THR A 216 15.05 2.00 12.20
N ALA A 217 15.12 1.13 13.20
CA ALA A 217 15.97 -0.04 13.19
C ALA A 217 15.14 -1.28 13.57
N ILE A 218 15.35 -2.37 12.83
CA ILE A 218 14.78 -3.67 13.15
C ILE A 218 15.88 -4.44 13.85
N THR A 219 15.67 -4.71 15.14
CA THR A 219 16.55 -5.60 15.90
C THR A 219 16.08 -7.03 15.68
N ALA A 220 16.98 -7.86 15.12
CA ALA A 220 16.78 -9.29 14.97
C ALA A 220 16.76 -9.98 16.36
#